data_b2ef7913c7092ac3ff2818c0bc2e76ad
#
_entry.id   b2ef7913c7092ac3ff2818c0bc2e76ad
#
_cell.length_a   1.000
_cell.length_b   1.000
_cell.length_c   1.000
_cell.angle_alpha   90.00
_cell.angle_beta   90.00
_cell.angle_gamma   90.00
#
_symmetry.space_group_name_H-M   'P 1'
#
loop_
_entity.id
_entity.type
_entity.pdbx_description
1 polymer ?
#
loop_
_entity_poly.entity_id
_entity_poly.type
_entity_poly.pdbx_seq_one_letter_code
_entity_poly.pdbx_strand_id
1 'polypeptide(L)'
;MATYAVGDIQGCYDEFIGLLDKIGFGDKDRLWIAGDLVNRGPKSLEVLRFVKQLGPRARCVLGNHDLHLLAIHHGTASGKRKDTLTPVLEAEDRDELMHWLQQQPLLVDDKALGYVMTHAGIPPHWSLKQAKSLAHEVEQVLRSTLANEYFRHMYGNQPDSWKDKLKGWERLRLITNYFTRMRFLTPSGKLEFSANGGLDTQPEGYFPWYALPRERKLNRTQLFGHWAALGSTGREEVIALDTGCVWGNKLTAVRLEDGELFSCGCAGHLDFNP
;
A
#
# COMPACT_ATOMS: atom_id res chain seq x y z
N MET A 1 -3.24 -22.03 -12.73
CA MET A 1 -3.11 -21.35 -11.43
C MET A 1 -2.09 -20.24 -11.63
N ALA A 2 -2.54 -19.03 -11.66
CA ALA A 2 -1.71 -17.84 -11.81
C ALA A 2 -1.76 -17.01 -10.52
N THR A 3 -0.78 -16.13 -10.34
CA THR A 3 -0.73 -15.18 -9.25
C THR A 3 -0.67 -13.77 -9.84
N TYR A 4 -1.68 -12.96 -9.55
CA TYR A 4 -1.75 -11.58 -10.01
C TYR A 4 -1.51 -10.63 -8.86
N ALA A 5 -0.77 -9.54 -9.09
CA ALA A 5 -0.66 -8.45 -8.14
C ALA A 5 -1.33 -7.19 -8.72
N VAL A 6 -2.20 -6.55 -7.95
CA VAL A 6 -2.99 -5.36 -8.32
C VAL A 6 -2.55 -4.19 -7.46
N GLY A 7 -2.55 -2.98 -8.05
CA GLY A 7 -2.31 -1.73 -7.34
C GLY A 7 -3.47 -1.26 -6.48
N ASP A 8 -3.45 0.02 -6.13
CA ASP A 8 -4.43 0.67 -5.28
C ASP A 8 -5.85 0.60 -5.88
N ILE A 9 -6.75 -0.07 -5.18
CA ILE A 9 -8.16 -0.22 -5.61
C ILE A 9 -8.98 0.99 -5.17
N GLN A 10 -8.74 1.47 -3.96
CA GLN A 10 -9.36 2.67 -3.40
C GLN A 10 -10.88 2.74 -3.60
N GLY A 11 -11.61 1.63 -3.35
CA GLY A 11 -13.06 1.56 -3.49
C GLY A 11 -13.58 1.56 -4.93
N CYS A 12 -12.73 1.42 -5.95
CA CYS A 12 -13.10 1.28 -7.36
C CYS A 12 -13.48 -0.18 -7.67
N TYR A 13 -14.55 -0.67 -7.04
CA TYR A 13 -14.94 -2.07 -7.08
C TYR A 13 -15.33 -2.55 -8.47
N ASP A 14 -16.06 -1.75 -9.25
CA ASP A 14 -16.54 -2.16 -10.57
C ASP A 14 -15.37 -2.33 -11.54
N GLU A 15 -14.42 -1.41 -11.50
CA GLU A 15 -13.18 -1.46 -12.27
C GLU A 15 -12.31 -2.64 -11.84
N PHE A 16 -12.29 -2.93 -10.54
CA PHE A 16 -11.57 -4.07 -9.99
C PHE A 16 -12.15 -5.40 -10.50
N ILE A 17 -13.47 -5.58 -10.44
CA ILE A 17 -14.12 -6.78 -10.98
C ILE A 17 -13.93 -6.86 -12.50
N GLY A 18 -14.07 -5.74 -13.22
CA GLY A 18 -13.81 -5.69 -14.66
C GLY A 18 -12.37 -6.07 -15.04
N LEU A 19 -11.38 -5.72 -14.21
CA LEU A 19 -10.00 -6.17 -14.39
C LEU A 19 -9.86 -7.67 -14.15
N LEU A 20 -10.47 -8.21 -13.09
CA LEU A 20 -10.44 -9.64 -12.79
C LEU A 20 -11.12 -10.47 -13.90
N ASP A 21 -12.23 -10.01 -14.44
CA ASP A 21 -12.91 -10.64 -15.59
C ASP A 21 -12.00 -10.62 -16.83
N LYS A 22 -11.38 -9.49 -17.12
CA LYS A 22 -10.47 -9.32 -18.25
C LYS A 22 -9.28 -10.28 -18.22
N ILE A 23 -8.72 -10.53 -17.03
CA ILE A 23 -7.60 -11.48 -16.89
C ILE A 23 -8.05 -12.93 -16.72
N GLY A 24 -9.35 -13.19 -16.70
CA GLY A 24 -9.92 -14.52 -16.52
C GLY A 24 -9.61 -15.12 -15.13
N PHE A 25 -9.62 -14.28 -14.07
CA PHE A 25 -9.31 -14.70 -12.71
C PHE A 25 -10.28 -15.77 -12.22
N GLY A 26 -9.78 -16.98 -11.96
CA GLY A 26 -10.56 -18.15 -11.58
C GLY A 26 -10.30 -18.65 -10.17
N ASP A 27 -11.00 -19.73 -9.79
CA ASP A 27 -11.00 -20.26 -8.41
C ASP A 27 -9.63 -20.80 -7.94
N LYS A 28 -8.73 -21.11 -8.88
CA LYS A 28 -7.39 -21.60 -8.55
C LYS A 28 -6.33 -20.50 -8.49
N ASP A 29 -6.67 -19.28 -8.91
CA ASP A 29 -5.73 -18.19 -9.01
C ASP A 29 -5.58 -17.46 -7.67
N ARG A 30 -4.47 -16.78 -7.50
CA ARG A 30 -4.11 -16.00 -6.31
C ARG A 30 -4.04 -14.53 -6.65
N LEU A 31 -4.40 -13.71 -5.68
CA LEU A 31 -4.42 -12.27 -5.80
C LEU A 31 -3.54 -11.62 -4.73
N TRP A 32 -2.61 -10.79 -5.15
CA TRP A 32 -1.87 -9.88 -4.27
C TRP A 32 -2.39 -8.46 -4.49
N ILE A 33 -2.48 -7.66 -3.42
CA ILE A 33 -2.95 -6.28 -3.50
C ILE A 33 -1.96 -5.38 -2.76
N ALA A 34 -1.50 -4.36 -3.44
CA ALA A 34 -0.43 -3.48 -2.95
C ALA A 34 -0.90 -2.47 -1.88
N GLY A 35 -2.04 -2.70 -1.25
CA GLY A 35 -2.65 -1.85 -0.22
C GLY A 35 -3.66 -0.87 -0.80
N ASP A 36 -4.15 0.03 0.07
CA ASP A 36 -5.19 1.01 -0.24
C ASP A 36 -6.41 0.37 -0.92
N LEU A 37 -7.00 -0.59 -0.20
CA LEU A 37 -8.25 -1.23 -0.62
C LEU A 37 -9.41 -0.23 -0.63
N VAL A 38 -9.37 0.75 0.28
CA VAL A 38 -10.48 1.61 0.65
C VAL A 38 -10.22 3.08 0.39
N ASN A 39 -11.30 3.87 0.55
CA ASN A 39 -11.32 5.31 0.51
C ASN A 39 -11.30 5.87 -0.93
N ARG A 40 -11.72 7.11 -1.08
CA ARG A 40 -11.76 7.89 -2.32
C ARG A 40 -12.83 7.43 -3.31
N GLY A 41 -12.83 6.18 -3.74
CA GLY A 41 -13.86 5.59 -4.58
C GLY A 41 -15.12 5.21 -3.78
N PRO A 42 -16.22 4.88 -4.49
CA PRO A 42 -17.56 4.79 -3.87
C PRO A 42 -17.85 3.47 -3.15
N LYS A 43 -17.11 2.38 -3.45
CA LYS A 43 -17.49 1.02 -3.08
C LYS A 43 -16.43 0.30 -2.23
N SER A 44 -15.92 0.99 -1.19
CA SER A 44 -14.90 0.44 -0.27
C SER A 44 -15.40 -0.79 0.48
N LEU A 45 -16.69 -0.82 0.83
CA LEU A 45 -17.31 -1.95 1.54
C LEU A 45 -17.30 -3.23 0.70
N GLU A 46 -17.66 -3.09 -0.57
CA GLU A 46 -17.70 -4.19 -1.53
C GLU A 46 -16.28 -4.75 -1.79
N VAL A 47 -15.29 -3.87 -1.90
CA VAL A 47 -13.88 -4.28 -2.04
C VAL A 47 -13.44 -5.11 -0.84
N LEU A 48 -13.67 -4.62 0.39
CA LEU A 48 -13.28 -5.33 1.61
C LEU A 48 -13.93 -6.71 1.71
N ARG A 49 -15.25 -6.79 1.47
CA ARG A 49 -16.01 -8.05 1.50
C ARG A 49 -15.47 -9.05 0.47
N PHE A 50 -15.27 -8.61 -0.76
CA PHE A 50 -14.76 -9.44 -1.84
C PHE A 50 -13.36 -10.00 -1.51
N VAL A 51 -12.42 -9.13 -1.14
CA VAL A 51 -11.04 -9.54 -0.84
C VAL A 51 -11.00 -10.47 0.37
N LYS A 52 -11.77 -10.18 1.41
CA LYS A 52 -11.90 -11.06 2.59
C LYS A 52 -12.47 -12.43 2.21
N GLN A 53 -13.47 -12.49 1.33
CA GLN A 53 -14.09 -13.74 0.86
C GLN A 53 -13.11 -14.63 0.07
N LEU A 54 -12.12 -14.05 -0.60
CA LEU A 54 -11.06 -14.83 -1.27
C LEU A 54 -10.24 -15.69 -0.29
N GLY A 55 -10.22 -15.33 1.00
CA GLY A 55 -9.54 -16.08 2.05
C GLY A 55 -8.05 -16.24 1.76
N PRO A 56 -7.50 -17.47 1.79
CA PRO A 56 -6.06 -17.71 1.61
C PRO A 56 -5.57 -17.47 0.17
N ARG A 57 -6.47 -17.23 -0.78
CA ARG A 57 -6.11 -16.86 -2.15
C ARG A 57 -5.72 -15.39 -2.29
N ALA A 58 -6.13 -14.54 -1.35
CA ALA A 58 -5.75 -13.14 -1.31
C ALA A 58 -4.58 -12.89 -0.33
N ARG A 59 -3.63 -12.07 -0.74
CA ARG A 59 -2.61 -11.47 0.11
C ARG A 59 -2.63 -9.98 -0.13
N CYS A 60 -2.99 -9.18 0.86
CA CYS A 60 -2.88 -7.73 0.75
C CYS A 60 -1.90 -7.18 1.79
N VAL A 61 -1.25 -6.07 1.47
CA VAL A 61 -0.51 -5.28 2.45
C VAL A 61 -1.36 -4.08 2.86
N LEU A 62 -1.10 -3.54 4.05
CA LEU A 62 -1.78 -2.33 4.50
C LEU A 62 -1.20 -1.10 3.81
N GLY A 63 -2.08 -0.29 3.21
CA GLY A 63 -1.77 1.04 2.73
C GLY A 63 -2.11 2.13 3.75
N ASN A 64 -1.79 3.37 3.41
CA ASN A 64 -2.08 4.50 4.32
C ASN A 64 -3.58 4.79 4.46
N HIS A 65 -4.40 4.51 3.44
CA HIS A 65 -5.86 4.64 3.54
C HIS A 65 -6.49 3.52 4.38
N ASP A 66 -5.95 2.32 4.32
CA ASP A 66 -6.39 1.19 5.15
C ASP A 66 -6.10 1.48 6.63
N LEU A 67 -4.88 1.95 6.94
CA LEU A 67 -4.49 2.36 8.29
C LEU A 67 -5.34 3.55 8.79
N HIS A 68 -5.72 4.48 7.90
CA HIS A 68 -6.58 5.59 8.25
C HIS A 68 -7.99 5.12 8.61
N LEU A 69 -8.58 4.19 7.85
CA LEU A 69 -9.86 3.57 8.19
C LEU A 69 -9.81 2.91 9.57
N LEU A 70 -8.76 2.13 9.84
CA LEU A 70 -8.57 1.50 11.16
C LEU A 70 -8.45 2.53 12.28
N ALA A 71 -7.72 3.64 12.08
CA ALA A 71 -7.62 4.71 13.07
C ALA A 71 -8.96 5.39 13.36
N ILE A 72 -9.81 5.59 12.35
CA ILE A 72 -11.17 6.10 12.53
C ILE A 72 -12.03 5.09 13.32
N HIS A 73 -11.99 3.80 12.94
CA HIS A 73 -12.71 2.74 13.64
C HIS A 73 -12.32 2.68 15.14
N HIS A 74 -11.04 2.84 15.45
CA HIS A 74 -10.54 2.90 16.84
C HIS A 74 -10.83 4.24 17.56
N GLY A 75 -11.51 5.19 16.92
CA GLY A 75 -11.83 6.49 17.51
C GLY A 75 -10.62 7.39 17.77
N THR A 76 -9.49 7.14 17.11
CA THR A 76 -8.24 7.90 17.27
C THR A 76 -8.00 8.93 16.18
N ALA A 77 -8.81 8.89 15.10
CA ALA A 77 -8.84 9.89 14.04
C ALA A 77 -10.29 10.21 13.66
N SER A 78 -10.48 11.38 13.05
CA SER A 78 -11.74 11.78 12.45
C SER A 78 -11.69 11.65 10.93
N GLY A 79 -12.83 11.33 10.31
CA GLY A 79 -12.96 11.34 8.86
C GLY A 79 -12.68 12.74 8.29
N LYS A 80 -12.10 12.80 7.10
CA LYS A 80 -11.83 14.02 6.35
C LYS A 80 -12.92 14.25 5.31
N ARG A 81 -13.08 15.50 4.85
CA ARG A 81 -14.13 15.88 3.88
C ARG A 81 -14.13 15.04 2.60
N LYS A 82 -12.96 14.55 2.17
CA LYS A 82 -12.82 13.73 0.96
C LYS A 82 -12.87 12.22 1.23
N ASP A 83 -13.11 11.79 2.47
CA ASP A 83 -13.20 10.36 2.78
C ASP A 83 -14.57 9.80 2.40
N THR A 84 -14.58 8.59 1.85
CA THR A 84 -15.77 7.85 1.42
C THR A 84 -15.98 6.59 2.28
N LEU A 85 -15.61 6.65 3.55
CA LEU A 85 -15.52 5.50 4.46
C LEU A 85 -16.82 5.22 5.23
N THR A 86 -17.80 6.12 5.20
CA THR A 86 -19.07 6.00 5.93
C THR A 86 -19.77 4.65 5.69
N PRO A 87 -19.91 4.14 4.45
CA PRO A 87 -20.56 2.84 4.24
C PRO A 87 -19.88 1.66 4.96
N VAL A 88 -18.54 1.72 5.10
CA VAL A 88 -17.79 0.70 5.84
C VAL A 88 -18.01 0.83 7.35
N LEU A 89 -17.99 2.07 7.85
CA LEU A 89 -18.11 2.37 9.28
C LEU A 89 -19.52 2.10 9.82
N GLU A 90 -20.55 2.14 8.97
CA GLU A 90 -21.96 1.87 9.31
C GLU A 90 -22.40 0.44 8.95
N ALA A 91 -21.53 -0.37 8.34
CA ALA A 91 -21.85 -1.73 7.94
C ALA A 91 -22.10 -2.64 9.17
N GLU A 92 -23.07 -3.55 9.06
CA GLU A 92 -23.38 -4.53 10.12
C GLU A 92 -22.19 -5.44 10.44
N ASP A 93 -21.38 -5.78 9.45
CA ASP A 93 -20.18 -6.61 9.56
C ASP A 93 -18.89 -5.78 9.75
N ARG A 94 -19.01 -4.48 10.09
CA ARG A 94 -17.89 -3.57 10.29
C ARG A 94 -16.79 -4.17 11.16
N ASP A 95 -17.13 -4.64 12.35
CA ASP A 95 -16.14 -5.09 13.33
C ASP A 95 -15.36 -6.32 12.83
N GLU A 96 -16.04 -7.22 12.10
CA GLU A 96 -15.42 -8.37 11.46
C GLU A 96 -14.46 -7.94 10.32
N LEU A 97 -14.87 -6.96 9.49
CA LEU A 97 -14.04 -6.40 8.42
C LEU A 97 -12.83 -5.66 8.98
N MET A 98 -13.00 -4.86 10.03
CA MET A 98 -11.91 -4.13 10.68
C MET A 98 -10.93 -5.10 11.35
N HIS A 99 -11.42 -6.12 12.04
CA HIS A 99 -10.55 -7.15 12.59
C HIS A 99 -9.72 -7.84 11.50
N TRP A 100 -10.36 -8.25 10.40
CA TRP A 100 -9.68 -8.87 9.27
C TRP A 100 -8.64 -7.93 8.64
N LEU A 101 -8.97 -6.67 8.40
CA LEU A 101 -8.07 -5.68 7.82
C LEU A 101 -6.84 -5.44 8.71
N GLN A 102 -7.04 -5.35 10.02
CA GLN A 102 -5.99 -5.13 11.01
C GLN A 102 -5.00 -6.31 11.09
N GLN A 103 -5.39 -7.52 10.65
CA GLN A 103 -4.49 -8.68 10.57
C GLN A 103 -3.61 -8.67 9.32
N GLN A 104 -3.86 -7.80 8.34
CA GLN A 104 -3.06 -7.78 7.12
C GLN A 104 -1.64 -7.29 7.38
N PRO A 105 -0.62 -7.80 6.65
CA PRO A 105 0.77 -7.42 6.83
C PRO A 105 1.10 -6.05 6.19
N LEU A 106 2.28 -5.52 6.52
CA LEU A 106 2.91 -4.40 5.81
C LEU A 106 3.84 -4.87 4.68
N LEU A 107 4.24 -6.14 4.70
CA LEU A 107 5.16 -6.71 3.71
C LEU A 107 4.80 -8.17 3.43
N VAL A 108 4.74 -8.51 2.15
CA VAL A 108 4.61 -9.89 1.64
C VAL A 108 5.87 -10.23 0.87
N ASP A 109 6.55 -11.34 1.22
CA ASP A 109 7.75 -11.86 0.52
C ASP A 109 7.49 -13.29 0.05
N ASP A 110 7.63 -13.54 -1.23
CA ASP A 110 7.57 -14.88 -1.81
C ASP A 110 8.85 -15.19 -2.56
N LYS A 111 9.65 -16.08 -1.96
CA LYS A 111 10.94 -16.49 -2.52
C LYS A 111 10.77 -17.30 -3.81
N ALA A 112 9.73 -18.10 -3.89
CA ALA A 112 9.53 -18.99 -5.05
C ALA A 112 9.12 -18.20 -6.30
N LEU A 113 8.27 -17.19 -6.12
CA LEU A 113 7.88 -16.28 -7.20
C LEU A 113 8.95 -15.20 -7.47
N GLY A 114 9.86 -14.94 -6.53
CA GLY A 114 10.89 -13.92 -6.69
C GLY A 114 10.45 -12.48 -6.41
N TYR A 115 9.31 -12.28 -5.73
CA TYR A 115 8.73 -10.96 -5.48
C TYR A 115 8.65 -10.62 -4.00
N VAL A 116 8.73 -9.31 -3.71
CA VAL A 116 8.37 -8.71 -2.43
C VAL A 116 7.43 -7.55 -2.68
N MET A 117 6.34 -7.46 -1.90
CA MET A 117 5.33 -6.41 -2.02
C MET A 117 5.21 -5.64 -0.72
N THR A 118 5.17 -4.31 -0.82
CA THR A 118 4.83 -3.34 0.23
C THR A 118 4.01 -2.24 -0.39
N HIS A 119 3.29 -1.44 0.40
CA HIS A 119 2.46 -0.39 -0.20
C HIS A 119 3.28 0.72 -0.86
N ALA A 120 4.32 1.27 -0.21
CA ALA A 120 5.09 2.39 -0.77
C ALA A 120 6.57 2.07 -1.07
N GLY A 121 6.99 0.81 -0.91
CA GLY A 121 8.37 0.37 -1.21
C GLY A 121 9.19 0.03 0.02
N ILE A 122 10.43 -0.40 -0.22
CA ILE A 122 11.44 -0.69 0.80
C ILE A 122 12.61 0.28 0.59
N PRO A 123 12.95 1.13 1.57
CA PRO A 123 14.01 2.12 1.40
C PRO A 123 15.37 1.47 1.10
N PRO A 124 16.26 2.13 0.35
CA PRO A 124 17.50 1.52 -0.16
C PRO A 124 18.48 1.09 0.93
N HIS A 125 18.45 1.72 2.10
CA HIS A 125 19.32 1.42 3.24
C HIS A 125 18.86 0.19 4.08
N TRP A 126 17.65 -0.36 3.81
CA TRP A 126 17.21 -1.58 4.49
C TRP A 126 17.49 -2.83 3.64
N SER A 127 18.05 -3.86 4.26
CA SER A 127 18.05 -5.20 3.69
C SER A 127 16.64 -5.81 3.76
N LEU A 128 16.35 -6.84 2.95
CA LEU A 128 15.07 -7.56 3.01
C LEU A 128 14.81 -8.14 4.42
N LYS A 129 15.86 -8.71 5.06
CA LYS A 129 15.75 -9.23 6.43
C LYS A 129 15.35 -8.14 7.42
N GLN A 130 15.97 -6.97 7.33
CA GLN A 130 15.64 -5.82 8.18
C GLN A 130 14.21 -5.32 7.91
N ALA A 131 13.84 -5.14 6.64
CA ALA A 131 12.50 -4.71 6.27
C ALA A 131 11.40 -5.65 6.83
N LYS A 132 11.61 -6.97 6.73
CA LYS A 132 10.70 -7.98 7.30
C LYS A 132 10.61 -7.88 8.83
N SER A 133 11.72 -7.70 9.50
CA SER A 133 11.74 -7.53 10.98
C SER A 133 11.00 -6.26 11.39
N LEU A 134 11.21 -5.14 10.68
CA LEU A 134 10.57 -3.87 10.98
C LEU A 134 9.06 -3.87 10.66
N ALA A 135 8.65 -4.49 9.57
CA ALA A 135 7.24 -4.72 9.28
C ALA A 135 6.56 -5.50 10.41
N HIS A 136 7.20 -6.57 10.85
CA HIS A 136 6.69 -7.41 11.94
C HIS A 136 6.57 -6.65 13.28
N GLU A 137 7.49 -5.73 13.60
CA GLU A 137 7.37 -4.88 14.81
C GLU A 137 6.05 -4.09 14.81
N VAL A 138 5.68 -3.46 13.69
CA VAL A 138 4.41 -2.71 13.59
C VAL A 138 3.21 -3.65 13.58
N GLU A 139 3.28 -4.75 12.84
CA GLU A 139 2.21 -5.75 12.75
C GLU A 139 1.89 -6.38 14.12
N GLN A 140 2.89 -6.65 14.94
CA GLN A 140 2.68 -7.14 16.31
C GLN A 140 1.90 -6.13 17.16
N VAL A 141 2.24 -4.84 17.07
CA VAL A 141 1.53 -3.81 17.82
C VAL A 141 0.10 -3.64 17.31
N LEU A 142 -0.11 -3.63 15.99
CA LEU A 142 -1.44 -3.59 15.38
C LEU A 142 -2.35 -4.75 15.87
N ARG A 143 -1.78 -5.94 16.09
CA ARG A 143 -2.51 -7.14 16.51
C ARG A 143 -2.59 -7.31 18.03
N SER A 144 -2.15 -6.33 18.80
CA SER A 144 -2.13 -6.34 20.26
C SER A 144 -3.12 -5.37 20.89
N THR A 145 -3.20 -5.37 22.20
CA THR A 145 -3.97 -4.38 22.98
C THR A 145 -3.43 -2.95 22.86
N LEU A 146 -2.23 -2.78 22.30
CA LEU A 146 -1.63 -1.47 22.06
C LEU A 146 -2.05 -0.83 20.74
N ALA A 147 -2.88 -1.48 19.93
CA ALA A 147 -3.32 -0.95 18.63
C ALA A 147 -3.92 0.46 18.72
N ASN A 148 -4.77 0.70 19.71
CA ASN A 148 -5.38 2.02 19.91
C ASN A 148 -4.33 3.10 20.18
N GLU A 149 -3.35 2.82 21.05
CA GLU A 149 -2.24 3.75 21.32
C GLU A 149 -1.36 3.95 20.07
N TYR A 150 -1.11 2.88 19.30
CA TYR A 150 -0.38 3.00 18.04
C TYR A 150 -1.09 3.97 17.08
N PHE A 151 -2.41 3.84 16.86
CA PHE A 151 -3.14 4.73 15.97
C PHE A 151 -3.15 6.19 16.46
N ARG A 152 -3.12 6.47 17.76
CA ARG A 152 -2.95 7.83 18.30
C ARG A 152 -1.61 8.45 17.94
N HIS A 153 -0.56 7.62 17.79
CA HIS A 153 0.80 8.05 17.53
C HIS A 153 1.26 7.84 16.08
N MET A 154 0.47 7.17 15.25
CA MET A 154 0.83 6.82 13.88
C MET A 154 1.04 8.04 12.99
N TYR A 155 0.23 9.08 13.14
CA TYR A 155 0.30 10.28 12.31
C TYR A 155 1.50 11.16 12.66
N GLY A 156 2.01 11.82 11.63
CA GLY A 156 3.10 12.80 11.75
C GLY A 156 4.24 12.50 10.77
N ASN A 157 5.03 13.55 10.52
CA ASN A 157 6.14 13.55 9.57
C ASN A 157 7.52 13.45 10.27
N GLN A 158 7.52 13.39 11.61
CA GLN A 158 8.75 13.26 12.39
C GLN A 158 8.70 12.02 13.30
N PRO A 159 9.85 11.30 13.42
CA PRO A 159 11.11 11.51 12.71
C PRO A 159 10.99 11.20 11.20
N ASP A 160 11.85 11.80 10.38
CA ASP A 160 11.86 11.63 8.93
C ASP A 160 13.07 10.85 8.41
N SER A 161 13.96 10.44 9.31
CA SER A 161 15.21 9.75 8.97
C SER A 161 15.45 8.56 9.89
N TRP A 162 15.85 7.42 9.31
CA TRP A 162 16.13 6.20 10.07
C TRP A 162 17.38 6.35 10.95
N LYS A 163 17.27 5.90 12.18
CA LYS A 163 18.39 5.69 13.11
C LYS A 163 18.12 4.42 13.89
N ASP A 164 19.07 3.51 13.99
CA ASP A 164 18.89 2.22 14.68
C ASP A 164 18.50 2.37 16.14
N LYS A 165 18.90 3.46 16.78
CA LYS A 165 18.59 3.80 18.17
C LYS A 165 17.18 4.31 18.42
N LEU A 166 16.37 4.55 17.38
CA LEU A 166 14.97 4.96 17.54
C LEU A 166 14.19 3.89 18.30
N LYS A 167 13.31 4.32 19.20
CA LYS A 167 12.47 3.46 20.05
C LYS A 167 11.04 4.00 20.14
N GLY A 168 10.13 3.17 20.65
CA GLY A 168 8.76 3.55 20.96
C GLY A 168 7.96 4.01 19.73
N TRP A 169 7.02 4.92 19.95
CA TRP A 169 6.07 5.35 18.92
C TRP A 169 6.73 6.05 17.74
N GLU A 170 7.80 6.82 17.96
CA GLU A 170 8.55 7.47 16.88
C GLU A 170 9.17 6.45 15.92
N ARG A 171 9.71 5.35 16.45
CA ARG A 171 10.23 4.25 15.63
C ARG A 171 9.13 3.60 14.80
N LEU A 172 8.00 3.24 15.40
CA LEU A 172 6.88 2.60 14.71
C LEU A 172 6.27 3.53 13.65
N ARG A 173 6.11 4.82 13.96
CA ARG A 173 5.65 5.83 13.00
C ARG A 173 6.56 5.91 11.78
N LEU A 174 7.87 5.97 11.99
CA LEU A 174 8.82 6.08 10.90
C LEU A 174 8.83 4.81 10.03
N ILE A 175 8.77 3.62 10.63
CA ILE A 175 8.64 2.36 9.89
C ILE A 175 7.36 2.40 9.02
N THR A 176 6.24 2.77 9.61
CA THR A 176 4.96 2.91 8.90
C THR A 176 5.07 3.90 7.75
N ASN A 177 5.68 5.07 7.97
CA ASN A 177 5.85 6.09 6.93
C ASN A 177 6.70 5.58 5.75
N TYR A 178 7.77 4.82 6.00
CA TYR A 178 8.54 4.21 4.92
C TYR A 178 7.70 3.22 4.11
N PHE A 179 6.96 2.33 4.77
CA PHE A 179 6.18 1.30 4.07
C PHE A 179 4.93 1.84 3.38
N THR A 180 4.37 2.98 3.85
CA THR A 180 3.05 3.41 3.38
C THR A 180 2.98 4.82 2.79
N ARG A 181 4.05 5.62 2.88
CA ARG A 181 4.01 7.04 2.45
C ARG A 181 5.24 7.49 1.68
N MET A 182 6.22 6.62 1.48
CA MET A 182 7.49 6.97 0.85
C MET A 182 7.32 7.25 -0.65
N ARG A 183 7.88 8.37 -1.12
CA ARG A 183 8.05 8.71 -2.54
C ARG A 183 9.48 9.15 -2.82
N PHE A 184 9.89 10.24 -2.23
CA PHE A 184 11.22 10.81 -2.40
C PHE A 184 12.04 10.70 -1.13
N LEU A 185 13.33 10.43 -1.30
CA LEU A 185 14.33 10.36 -0.23
C LEU A 185 15.56 11.20 -0.58
N THR A 186 16.23 11.72 0.43
CA THR A 186 17.64 12.11 0.26
C THR A 186 18.53 10.88 0.13
N PRO A 187 19.77 10.99 -0.36
CA PRO A 187 20.75 9.90 -0.33
C PRO A 187 20.99 9.31 1.08
N SER A 188 20.82 10.12 2.14
CA SER A 188 20.91 9.66 3.54
C SER A 188 19.62 9.01 4.07
N GLY A 189 18.58 8.87 3.24
CA GLY A 189 17.33 8.20 3.60
C GLY A 189 16.29 9.08 4.31
N LYS A 190 16.44 10.42 4.29
CA LYS A 190 15.43 11.32 4.83
C LYS A 190 14.19 11.36 3.93
N LEU A 191 13.00 11.16 4.52
CA LEU A 191 11.71 11.19 3.83
C LEU A 191 11.29 12.62 3.49
N GLU A 192 10.67 12.75 2.33
CA GLU A 192 9.91 13.92 1.89
C GLU A 192 8.41 13.60 1.90
N PHE A 193 7.58 14.53 2.37
CA PHE A 193 6.13 14.32 2.55
C PHE A 193 5.23 15.36 1.88
N SER A 194 5.79 16.44 1.35
CA SER A 194 5.02 17.53 0.76
C SER A 194 4.79 17.34 -0.75
N ALA A 195 5.74 16.69 -1.46
CA ALA A 195 5.65 16.41 -2.88
C ALA A 195 4.72 15.22 -3.15
N ASN A 196 3.52 15.51 -3.65
CA ASN A 196 2.46 14.52 -3.88
C ASN A 196 2.20 14.23 -5.37
N GLY A 197 2.86 14.94 -6.27
CA GLY A 197 2.76 14.77 -7.72
C GLY A 197 3.68 13.69 -8.29
N GLY A 198 3.94 13.78 -9.60
CA GLY A 198 4.87 12.93 -10.31
C GLY A 198 6.35 13.30 -10.11
N LEU A 199 7.21 12.79 -10.99
CA LEU A 199 8.64 13.05 -10.93
C LEU A 199 9.00 14.53 -11.15
N ASP A 200 8.14 15.28 -11.80
CA ASP A 200 8.23 16.73 -12.00
C ASP A 200 8.11 17.55 -10.71
N THR A 201 7.58 16.96 -9.64
CA THR A 201 7.47 17.59 -8.31
C THR A 201 8.65 17.28 -7.40
N GLN A 202 9.69 16.61 -7.91
CA GLN A 202 10.87 16.22 -7.14
C GLN A 202 11.57 17.43 -6.52
N PRO A 203 11.67 17.51 -5.17
CA PRO A 203 12.39 18.61 -4.53
C PRO A 203 13.90 18.49 -4.70
N GLU A 204 14.60 19.59 -4.65
CA GLU A 204 16.07 19.63 -4.72
C GLU A 204 16.70 18.78 -3.60
N GLY A 205 17.67 17.95 -3.97
CA GLY A 205 18.38 17.05 -3.06
C GLY A 205 17.62 15.77 -2.68
N TYR A 206 16.40 15.60 -3.18
CA TYR A 206 15.62 14.37 -2.99
C TYR A 206 15.51 13.59 -4.31
N PHE A 207 15.37 12.29 -4.23
CA PHE A 207 15.30 11.38 -5.37
C PHE A 207 14.16 10.38 -5.17
N PRO A 208 13.55 9.86 -6.25
CA PRO A 208 12.66 8.72 -6.12
C PRO A 208 13.35 7.60 -5.36
N TRP A 209 12.70 7.04 -4.37
CA TRP A 209 13.32 6.06 -3.46
C TRP A 209 13.99 4.89 -4.20
N TYR A 210 13.39 4.45 -5.30
CA TYR A 210 13.87 3.35 -6.12
C TYR A 210 15.05 3.74 -7.05
N ALA A 211 15.29 5.02 -7.25
CA ALA A 211 16.42 5.52 -8.06
C ALA A 211 17.73 5.56 -7.27
N LEU A 212 17.63 5.61 -5.94
CA LEU A 212 18.82 5.61 -5.08
C LEU A 212 19.51 4.25 -5.06
N PRO A 213 20.85 4.22 -5.01
CA PRO A 213 21.60 2.97 -4.93
C PRO A 213 21.28 2.22 -3.63
N ARG A 214 21.07 0.91 -3.73
CA ARG A 214 20.85 0.06 -2.55
C ARG A 214 22.17 -0.43 -2.01
N GLU A 215 22.35 -0.37 -0.70
CA GLU A 215 23.51 -0.96 -0.01
C GLU A 215 23.55 -2.48 -0.17
N ARG A 216 22.38 -3.12 -0.20
CA ARG A 216 22.24 -4.57 -0.35
C ARG A 216 21.11 -4.91 -1.32
N LYS A 217 21.40 -5.80 -2.28
CA LYS A 217 20.39 -6.32 -3.21
C LYS A 217 19.32 -7.08 -2.42
N LEU A 218 18.05 -6.90 -2.79
CA LEU A 218 16.94 -7.64 -2.18
C LEU A 218 16.83 -9.07 -2.75
N ASN A 219 17.33 -9.31 -3.97
CA ASN A 219 17.13 -10.53 -4.73
C ASN A 219 15.63 -10.86 -4.91
N ARG A 220 14.83 -9.84 -5.07
CA ARG A 220 13.38 -9.84 -5.31
C ARG A 220 13.04 -8.66 -6.19
N THR A 221 12.10 -8.84 -7.10
CA THR A 221 11.39 -7.73 -7.74
C THR A 221 10.44 -7.11 -6.71
N GLN A 222 10.51 -5.80 -6.54
CA GLN A 222 9.64 -5.07 -5.62
C GLN A 222 8.36 -4.66 -6.33
N LEU A 223 7.22 -4.97 -5.71
CA LEU A 223 5.90 -4.47 -6.11
C LEU A 223 5.44 -3.42 -5.12
N PHE A 224 4.89 -2.33 -5.61
CA PHE A 224 4.35 -1.27 -4.76
C PHE A 224 3.21 -0.49 -5.43
N GLY A 225 2.39 0.17 -4.63
CA GLY A 225 1.30 1.06 -5.01
C GLY A 225 1.58 2.52 -4.66
N HIS A 226 0.64 3.20 -4.03
CA HIS A 226 0.77 4.50 -3.37
C HIS A 226 1.05 5.71 -4.27
N TRP A 227 1.77 5.58 -5.35
CA TRP A 227 2.27 6.72 -6.13
C TRP A 227 1.58 6.82 -7.49
N ALA A 228 0.30 7.18 -7.48
CA ALA A 228 -0.57 7.24 -8.67
C ALA A 228 0.01 8.06 -9.84
N ALA A 229 0.72 9.14 -9.54
CA ALA A 229 1.28 10.06 -10.53
C ALA A 229 2.65 9.61 -11.08
N LEU A 230 3.21 8.47 -10.60
CA LEU A 230 4.55 8.04 -10.99
C LEU A 230 4.59 7.48 -12.43
N GLY A 231 3.60 6.71 -12.81
CA GLY A 231 3.66 5.91 -14.03
C GLY A 231 4.62 4.72 -13.90
N SER A 232 5.46 4.50 -14.92
CA SER A 232 6.46 3.43 -14.90
C SER A 232 7.74 3.86 -14.19
N THR A 233 8.36 2.94 -13.44
CA THR A 233 9.70 3.17 -12.84
C THR A 233 10.84 3.10 -13.85
N GLY A 234 10.60 2.49 -15.02
CA GLY A 234 11.65 2.19 -16.01
C GLY A 234 12.67 1.13 -15.53
N ARG A 235 12.36 0.38 -14.46
CA ARG A 235 13.24 -0.64 -13.86
C ARG A 235 12.53 -1.98 -13.78
N GLU A 236 13.18 -3.05 -14.20
CA GLU A 236 12.63 -4.41 -14.13
C GLU A 236 12.49 -4.93 -12.69
N GLU A 237 13.40 -4.50 -11.81
CA GLU A 237 13.41 -4.94 -10.40
C GLU A 237 12.45 -4.17 -9.49
N VAL A 238 11.71 -3.16 -10.02
CA VAL A 238 10.77 -2.34 -9.25
C VAL A 238 9.55 -1.99 -10.10
N ILE A 239 8.41 -2.55 -9.77
CA ILE A 239 7.15 -2.38 -10.52
C ILE A 239 6.17 -1.55 -9.69
N ALA A 240 5.79 -0.39 -10.22
CA ALA A 240 4.73 0.45 -9.67
C ALA A 240 3.38 -0.05 -10.24
N LEU A 241 2.42 -0.29 -9.35
CA LEU A 241 1.11 -0.83 -9.71
C LEU A 241 -0.03 0.19 -9.53
N ASP A 242 0.18 1.26 -8.73
CA ASP A 242 -0.80 2.34 -8.65
C ASP A 242 -0.73 3.20 -9.91
N THR A 243 -1.75 3.08 -10.71
CA THR A 243 -1.89 3.80 -11.98
C THR A 243 -3.09 4.75 -11.96
N GLY A 244 -3.57 5.10 -10.77
CA GLY A 244 -4.49 6.19 -10.53
C GLY A 244 -5.93 5.91 -10.95
N CYS A 245 -6.46 4.72 -10.67
CA CYS A 245 -7.84 4.35 -11.02
C CYS A 245 -8.85 5.37 -10.49
N VAL A 246 -8.79 5.71 -9.22
CA VAL A 246 -9.74 6.65 -8.59
C VAL A 246 -9.69 8.05 -9.22
N TRP A 247 -8.62 8.37 -9.92
CA TRP A 247 -8.40 9.63 -10.65
C TRP A 247 -8.78 9.56 -12.14
N GLY A 248 -9.39 8.47 -12.59
CA GLY A 248 -9.83 8.31 -13.98
C GLY A 248 -8.76 7.79 -14.93
N ASN A 249 -7.65 7.26 -14.42
CA ASN A 249 -6.63 6.64 -15.26
C ASN A 249 -6.90 5.14 -15.44
N LYS A 250 -6.08 4.28 -14.85
CA LYS A 250 -6.15 2.82 -15.02
C LYS A 250 -6.06 2.11 -13.68
N LEU A 251 -6.64 0.92 -13.60
CA LEU A 251 -6.30 -0.09 -12.61
C LEU A 251 -5.40 -1.12 -13.28
N THR A 252 -4.26 -1.41 -12.67
CA THR A 252 -3.21 -2.25 -13.27
C THR A 252 -2.94 -3.48 -12.40
N ALA A 253 -2.80 -4.63 -13.08
CA ALA A 253 -2.32 -5.88 -12.51
C ALA A 253 -1.08 -6.38 -13.25
N VAL A 254 -0.22 -7.12 -12.55
CA VAL A 254 0.88 -7.90 -13.12
C VAL A 254 0.69 -9.37 -12.80
N ARG A 255 0.89 -10.25 -13.78
CA ARG A 255 0.99 -11.70 -13.55
C ARG A 255 2.42 -12.04 -13.12
N LEU A 256 2.57 -12.65 -11.94
CA LEU A 256 3.89 -12.79 -11.30
C LEU A 256 4.75 -13.88 -11.94
N GLU A 257 4.15 -14.83 -12.65
CA GLU A 257 4.86 -15.94 -13.28
C GLU A 257 5.70 -15.51 -14.49
N ASP A 258 5.31 -14.44 -15.18
CA ASP A 258 5.97 -13.97 -16.41
C ASP A 258 6.12 -12.43 -16.51
N GLY A 259 5.56 -11.69 -15.55
CA GLY A 259 5.63 -10.23 -15.53
C GLY A 259 4.68 -9.52 -16.50
N GLU A 260 3.73 -10.23 -17.11
CA GLU A 260 2.77 -9.62 -18.03
C GLU A 260 1.84 -8.63 -17.31
N LEU A 261 1.73 -7.42 -17.87
CA LEU A 261 0.91 -6.34 -17.33
C LEU A 261 -0.46 -6.31 -18.00
N PHE A 262 -1.49 -6.17 -17.19
CA PHE A 262 -2.89 -5.99 -17.58
C PHE A 262 -3.43 -4.70 -17.00
N SER A 263 -4.31 -4.02 -17.71
CA SER A 263 -4.98 -2.84 -17.17
C SER A 263 -6.38 -2.68 -17.74
N CYS A 264 -7.25 -2.03 -16.99
CA CYS A 264 -8.53 -1.51 -17.46
C CYS A 264 -8.61 0.00 -17.23
N GLY A 265 -9.34 0.70 -18.07
CA GLY A 265 -9.63 2.12 -17.86
C GLY A 265 -10.59 2.30 -16.70
N CYS A 266 -10.47 3.41 -15.98
CA CYS A 266 -11.32 3.75 -14.85
C CYS A 266 -12.14 5.01 -15.15
N ALA A 267 -13.39 5.04 -14.66
CA ALA A 267 -14.28 6.20 -14.85
C ALA A 267 -13.78 7.44 -14.10
N GLY A 268 -13.05 7.22 -12.99
CA GLY A 268 -12.63 8.28 -12.09
C GLY A 268 -13.75 8.70 -11.14
N HIS A 269 -13.38 8.92 -9.89
CA HIS A 269 -14.31 9.33 -8.83
C HIS A 269 -13.87 10.63 -8.15
N LEU A 270 -12.69 11.13 -8.53
CA LEU A 270 -12.12 12.38 -8.04
C LEU A 270 -11.50 13.16 -9.20
N ASP A 271 -11.68 14.47 -9.18
CA ASP A 271 -10.91 15.35 -10.05
C ASP A 271 -9.45 15.35 -9.60
N PHE A 272 -8.54 15.14 -10.56
CA PHE A 272 -7.11 15.29 -10.31
C PHE A 272 -6.81 16.78 -10.16
N ASN A 273 -6.87 17.27 -8.95
CA ASN A 273 -6.43 18.62 -8.59
C ASN A 273 -5.19 18.44 -7.73
N PRO A 274 -3.96 18.58 -8.30
CA PRO A 274 -2.70 18.33 -7.62
C PRO A 274 -2.46 19.27 -6.42
#